data_4b533726b78738f26c895f1d899cc06a
#
_entry.id   4b533726b78738f26c895f1d899cc06a
#
_cell.length_a   1.000
_cell.length_b   1.000
_cell.length_c   1.000
_cell.angle_alpha   90.00
_cell.angle_beta   90.00
_cell.angle_gamma   90.00
#
_symmetry.space_group_name_H-M   'P 1'
#
loop_
_entity.id
_entity.type
_entity.pdbx_description
1 polymer ?
#
loop_
_entity_poly.entity_id
_entity_poly.type
_entity_poly.pdbx_seq_one_letter_code
_entity_poly.pdbx_strand_id
1 'polypeptide(L)' 'MANVKPKNVVDMKVSGQAVTHARTDVTVRDLTVIVDEPEPRGGTNLGATPTETVAVALAGCLNVMGH' A
#
# COMPACT_ATOMS: atom_id res chain seq x y z
N MET A 1 0.41 -34.15 1.04
CA MET A 1 0.81 -32.87 0.41
C MET A 1 1.72 -32.08 1.31
N ALA A 2 2.89 -31.81 0.84
CA ALA A 2 3.84 -31.05 1.62
C ALA A 2 3.47 -29.55 1.59
N ASN A 3 3.47 -28.91 2.76
CA ASN A 3 3.22 -27.48 2.88
C ASN A 3 4.51 -26.72 3.12
N VAL A 4 5.57 -27.19 2.50
CA VAL A 4 6.87 -26.58 2.68
C VAL A 4 6.96 -25.37 1.76
N LYS A 5 7.22 -24.21 2.36
CA LYS A 5 7.43 -22.99 1.58
C LYS A 5 8.87 -22.92 1.10
N PRO A 6 9.11 -22.50 -0.16
CA PRO A 6 10.46 -22.19 -0.59
C PRO A 6 11.07 -21.11 0.29
N LYS A 7 12.40 -21.11 0.40
CA LYS A 7 13.09 -20.14 1.25
C LYS A 7 12.91 -18.69 0.78
N ASN A 8 12.57 -18.50 -0.51
CA ASN A 8 12.41 -17.17 -1.08
C ASN A 8 10.96 -16.69 -1.10
N VAL A 9 10.07 -17.38 -0.41
CA VAL A 9 8.68 -16.94 -0.32
C VAL A 9 8.54 -15.99 0.86
N VAL A 10 7.94 -14.84 0.60
CA VAL A 10 7.64 -13.85 1.62
C VAL A 10 6.14 -13.79 1.79
N ASP A 11 5.68 -14.02 3.00
CA ASP A 11 4.26 -13.88 3.33
C ASP A 11 3.95 -12.44 3.67
N MET A 12 2.90 -11.91 3.06
CA MET A 12 2.44 -10.56 3.35
C MET A 12 0.96 -10.58 3.70
N LYS A 13 0.60 -9.85 4.74
CA LYS A 13 -0.80 -9.65 5.12
C LYS A 13 -1.08 -8.16 5.07
N VAL A 14 -2.09 -7.79 4.30
CA VAL A 14 -2.49 -6.40 4.12
C VAL A 14 -3.99 -6.32 4.34
N SER A 15 -4.42 -5.39 5.19
CA SER A 15 -5.83 -5.16 5.45
C SER A 15 -6.18 -3.73 5.09
N GLY A 16 -7.20 -3.57 4.26
CA GLY A 16 -7.70 -2.26 3.88
C GLY A 16 -9.04 -2.00 4.51
N GLN A 17 -9.26 -0.78 4.95
CA GLN A 17 -10.53 -0.32 5.48
C GLN A 17 -10.94 0.96 4.78
N ALA A 18 -12.11 0.94 4.15
CA ALA A 18 -12.67 2.13 3.53
C ALA A 18 -13.21 3.04 4.62
N VAL A 19 -12.56 4.17 4.83
CA VAL A 19 -12.98 5.18 5.81
C VAL A 19 -14.03 6.08 5.19
N THR A 20 -13.80 6.48 3.93
CA THR A 20 -14.80 7.16 3.10
C THR A 20 -14.80 6.47 1.75
N HIS A 21 -15.65 6.91 0.83
CA HIS A 21 -15.61 6.34 -0.52
C HIS A 21 -14.33 6.73 -1.28
N ALA A 22 -13.59 7.72 -0.79
CA ALA A 22 -12.33 8.15 -1.42
C ALA A 22 -11.11 7.70 -0.63
N ARG A 23 -11.23 7.53 0.69
CA ARG A 23 -10.09 7.25 1.54
C ARG A 23 -10.10 5.80 2.01
N THR A 24 -8.96 5.14 1.86
CA THR A 24 -8.73 3.79 2.38
C THR A 24 -7.50 3.82 3.28
N ASP A 25 -7.65 3.29 4.48
CA ASP A 25 -6.52 3.07 5.37
C ASP A 25 -6.08 1.63 5.21
N VAL A 26 -4.82 1.44 4.87
CA VAL A 26 -4.27 0.11 4.61
C VAL A 26 -3.23 -0.19 5.68
N THR A 27 -3.44 -1.31 6.38
CA THR A 27 -2.53 -1.74 7.43
C THR A 27 -1.66 -2.88 6.93
N VAL A 28 -0.36 -2.74 7.10
CA VAL A 28 0.61 -3.77 6.82
C VAL A 28 1.58 -3.82 8.00
N ARG A 29 1.70 -4.99 8.64
CA ARG A 29 2.41 -5.16 9.91
C ARG A 29 1.80 -4.20 10.94
N ASP A 30 2.59 -3.32 11.56
CA ASP A 30 2.11 -2.30 12.49
C ASP A 30 2.11 -0.90 11.86
N LEU A 31 2.15 -0.85 10.52
CA LEU A 31 2.20 0.40 9.78
C LEU A 31 0.86 0.65 9.10
N THR A 32 0.50 1.92 8.98
CA THR A 32 -0.71 2.31 8.26
C THR A 32 -0.33 3.21 7.09
N VAL A 33 -0.86 2.87 5.92
CA VAL A 33 -0.69 3.67 4.71
C VAL A 33 -2.06 4.23 4.37
N ILE A 34 -2.14 5.54 4.23
CA ILE A 34 -3.39 6.22 3.86
C ILE A 34 -3.37 6.47 2.36
N VAL A 35 -4.40 5.98 1.69
CA VAL A 35 -4.63 6.24 0.26
C VAL A 35 -5.89 7.08 0.18
N ASP A 36 -5.81 8.22 -0.49
CA ASP A 36 -6.91 9.18 -0.51
C ASP A 36 -6.96 9.86 -1.87
N GLU A 37 -7.78 10.87 -2.01
CA GLU A 37 -7.86 11.71 -3.18
C GLU A 37 -7.69 13.15 -2.76
N PRO A 38 -7.27 14.05 -3.66
CA PRO A 38 -7.27 15.47 -3.35
C PRO A 38 -8.70 15.99 -3.22
N GLU A 39 -8.84 17.12 -2.55
CA GLU A 39 -10.17 17.66 -2.27
C GLU A 39 -11.04 17.87 -3.50
N PRO A 40 -10.51 18.36 -4.66
CA PRO A 40 -11.34 18.48 -5.86
C PRO A 40 -11.93 17.16 -6.36
N ARG A 41 -11.37 16.03 -5.96
CA ARG A 41 -11.89 14.71 -6.34
C ARG A 41 -12.70 14.05 -5.23
N GLY A 42 -13.06 14.81 -4.21
CA GLY A 42 -13.90 14.32 -3.13
C GLY A 42 -13.15 13.68 -1.98
N GLY A 43 -11.83 13.83 -1.94
CA GLY A 43 -11.01 13.33 -0.85
C GLY A 43 -10.69 14.38 0.18
N THR A 44 -9.84 14.04 1.13
CA THR A 44 -9.39 14.94 2.19
C THR A 44 -7.90 15.25 2.08
N ASN A 45 -7.24 14.76 1.04
CA ASN A 45 -5.83 15.02 0.77
C ASN A 45 -4.92 14.60 1.93
N LEU A 46 -5.27 13.52 2.62
CA LEU A 46 -4.46 13.01 3.72
C LEU A 46 -3.51 11.91 3.30
N GLY A 47 -3.57 11.48 2.06
CA GLY A 47 -2.69 10.47 1.51
C GLY A 47 -2.59 10.60 0.00
N ALA A 48 -1.64 9.89 -0.59
CA ALA A 48 -1.48 9.85 -2.04
C ALA A 48 -2.66 9.12 -2.68
N THR A 49 -2.95 9.43 -3.93
CA THR A 49 -3.98 8.71 -4.68
C THR A 49 -3.53 7.26 -4.92
N PRO A 50 -4.45 6.35 -5.26
CA PRO A 50 -4.05 4.98 -5.59
C PRO A 50 -2.99 4.91 -6.68
N THR A 51 -3.12 5.71 -7.73
CA THR A 51 -2.14 5.73 -8.81
C THR A 51 -0.78 6.25 -8.33
N GLU A 52 -0.79 7.31 -7.54
CA GLU A 52 0.45 7.84 -6.95
C GLU A 52 1.08 6.83 -6.00
N THR A 53 0.27 6.07 -5.27
CA THR A 53 0.76 5.06 -4.34
C THR A 53 1.49 3.94 -5.09
N VAL A 54 1.01 3.55 -6.27
CA VAL A 54 1.70 2.57 -7.10
C VAL A 54 3.08 3.12 -7.52
N ALA A 55 3.13 4.39 -7.91
CA ALA A 55 4.40 5.01 -8.29
C ALA A 55 5.37 5.10 -7.10
N VAL A 56 4.85 5.43 -5.91
CA VAL A 56 5.66 5.47 -4.69
C VAL A 56 6.24 4.08 -4.39
N ALA A 57 5.43 3.05 -4.50
CA ALA A 57 5.87 1.67 -4.27
C ALA A 57 6.96 1.28 -5.25
N LEU A 58 6.79 1.62 -6.52
CA LEU A 58 7.77 1.32 -7.55
C LEU A 58 9.09 2.06 -7.29
N ALA A 59 9.00 3.35 -6.95
CA ALA A 59 10.19 4.13 -6.64
C ALA A 59 10.97 3.54 -5.47
N GLY A 60 10.26 3.13 -4.41
CA GLY A 60 10.89 2.48 -3.27
C GLY A 60 11.56 1.16 -3.65
N CYS A 61 10.88 0.39 -4.48
CA CYS A 61 11.40 -0.89 -4.97
C CYS A 61 12.68 -0.70 -5.79
N LEU A 62 12.67 0.27 -6.69
CA LEU A 62 13.83 0.58 -7.52
C LEU A 62 15.01 1.06 -6.67
N ASN A 63 14.74 1.85 -5.64
CA ASN A 63 15.79 2.31 -4.75
C ASN A 63 16.47 1.15 -4.01
N VAL A 64 15.67 0.23 -3.48
CA VAL A 64 16.20 -0.92 -2.77
C VAL A 64 17.00 -1.82 -3.70
N MET A 65 16.48 -2.07 -4.89
CA MET A 65 17.14 -2.96 -5.86
C MET A 65 18.32 -2.29 -6.56
N GLY A 66 18.35 -0.96 -6.59
CA GLY A 66 19.45 -0.22 -7.20
C GLY A 66 20.69 -0.12 -6.31
N HIS A 67 20.58 -0.56 -5.10
CA HIS A 67 21.69 -0.56 -4.13
C HIS A 67 22.03 -1.98 -3.73
#